data_5ad0511205ebd1c47de9f5de4c79fa54
#
_entry.id   5ad0511205ebd1c47de9f5de4c79fa54
#
_cell.length_a   1.000
_cell.length_b   1.000
_cell.length_c   1.000
_cell.angle_alpha   90.00
_cell.angle_beta   90.00
_cell.angle_gamma   90.00
#
_symmetry.space_group_name_H-M   'P 1'
#
loop_
_entity.id
_entity.type
_entity.pdbx_description
1 polymer ?
#
loop_
_entity_poly.entity_id
_entity_poly.type
_entity_poly.pdbx_seq_one_letter_code
_entity_poly.pdbx_strand_id
1 'polypeptide(L)'
;SAASDVYKRQVLIDMSSIDPTESKAISAALAEKGIDMLDAPVSGGEPKAIDGTISVMVGGKRETFDKYYELLMNMAGSAVYVGPIGSGNVAKLANQIIVAVNIAAVSEALTLATKAGTDPELVYQAIRGGLAGSTVLDAKAPMMMDRNFKPGFRIELHMKDLNNALNAGHAVNAALPLTAELMEIMQSLKADGCEKEDHSSIVKYYEKISNVFVERERK
;
A
#
# COMPACT_ATOMS: atom_id res chain seq x y z
N SER A 1 11.67 -33.01 26.84
CA SER A 1 11.69 -33.99 25.74
C SER A 1 12.15 -33.28 24.47
N ALA A 2 12.81 -33.99 23.55
CA ALA A 2 13.34 -33.43 22.29
C ALA A 2 12.26 -32.65 21.48
N ALA A 3 11.01 -33.09 21.53
CA ALA A 3 9.89 -32.40 20.86
C ALA A 3 9.60 -31.00 21.42
N SER A 4 9.74 -30.80 22.74
CA SER A 4 9.55 -29.46 23.34
C SER A 4 10.65 -28.49 23.01
N ASP A 5 11.83 -28.96 22.63
CA ASP A 5 13.00 -28.12 22.31
C ASP A 5 12.98 -27.63 20.85
N VAL A 6 12.31 -28.36 19.96
CA VAL A 6 12.13 -27.95 18.56
C VAL A 6 11.20 -26.72 18.47
N TYR A 7 10.15 -26.66 19.28
CA TYR A 7 9.20 -25.53 19.30
C TYR A 7 9.79 -24.26 19.94
N LYS A 8 10.74 -24.38 20.87
CA LYS A 8 11.41 -23.25 21.54
C LYS A 8 12.34 -22.45 20.65
N ARG A 9 12.58 -22.89 19.40
CA ARG A 9 13.49 -22.22 18.45
C ARG A 9 12.75 -21.62 17.25
N GLN A 10 11.41 -21.68 17.24
CA GLN A 10 10.60 -21.15 16.15
C GLN A 10 10.41 -19.64 16.27
N VAL A 11 10.27 -19.00 15.13
CA VAL A 11 9.83 -17.60 14.98
C VAL A 11 8.74 -17.57 13.93
N LEU A 12 7.71 -16.76 14.14
CA LEU A 12 6.75 -16.40 13.11
C LEU A 12 7.19 -15.09 12.47
N ILE A 13 7.38 -15.08 11.15
CA ILE A 13 7.55 -13.87 10.36
C ILE A 13 6.29 -13.71 9.51
N ASP A 14 5.38 -12.84 9.96
CA ASP A 14 4.12 -12.60 9.26
C ASP A 14 4.29 -11.43 8.29
N MET A 15 4.22 -11.72 6.98
CA MET A 15 4.34 -10.74 5.91
C MET A 15 2.98 -10.18 5.45
N SER A 16 1.91 -10.49 6.16
CA SER A 16 0.56 -10.02 5.86
C SER A 16 0.35 -8.54 6.23
N SER A 17 -0.47 -7.85 5.44
CA SER A 17 -1.00 -6.52 5.79
C SER A 17 -2.31 -6.69 6.56
N ILE A 18 -2.23 -6.60 7.90
CA ILE A 18 -3.35 -6.74 8.83
C ILE A 18 -3.42 -5.53 9.78
N ASP A 19 -4.44 -5.49 10.61
CA ASP A 19 -4.53 -4.50 11.69
C ASP A 19 -3.35 -4.69 12.68
N PRO A 20 -2.63 -3.62 13.06
CA PRO A 20 -1.55 -3.71 14.04
C PRO A 20 -1.96 -4.29 15.40
N THR A 21 -3.24 -4.15 15.79
CA THR A 21 -3.76 -4.74 17.03
C THR A 21 -3.83 -6.25 16.95
N GLU A 22 -4.17 -6.80 15.79
CA GLU A 22 -4.14 -8.24 15.54
C GLU A 22 -2.71 -8.79 15.59
N SER A 23 -1.74 -8.09 15.01
CA SER A 23 -0.33 -8.47 15.12
C SER A 23 0.12 -8.57 16.58
N LYS A 24 -0.29 -7.61 17.42
CA LYS A 24 0.02 -7.62 18.86
C LYS A 24 -0.66 -8.78 19.58
N ALA A 25 -1.92 -9.07 19.28
CA ALA A 25 -2.67 -10.17 19.89
C ALA A 25 -2.07 -11.53 19.52
N ILE A 26 -1.74 -11.74 18.23
CA ILE A 26 -1.08 -12.98 17.76
C ILE A 26 0.28 -13.14 18.44
N SER A 27 1.08 -12.08 18.51
CA SER A 27 2.39 -12.10 19.17
C SER A 27 2.30 -12.46 20.65
N ALA A 28 1.29 -11.93 21.36
CA ALA A 28 1.08 -12.26 22.76
C ALA A 28 0.74 -13.75 22.96
N ALA A 29 -0.13 -14.30 22.12
CA ALA A 29 -0.50 -15.72 22.16
C ALA A 29 0.68 -16.66 21.81
N LEU A 30 1.58 -16.22 20.92
CA LEU A 30 2.79 -16.96 20.56
C LEU A 30 3.83 -16.90 21.70
N ALA A 31 3.94 -15.76 22.38
CA ALA A 31 4.86 -15.57 23.50
C ALA A 31 4.58 -16.53 24.66
N GLU A 32 3.30 -16.88 24.93
CA GLU A 32 2.91 -17.90 25.90
C GLU A 32 3.50 -19.30 25.57
N LYS A 33 3.80 -19.52 24.29
CA LYS A 33 4.41 -20.77 23.77
C LYS A 33 5.92 -20.64 23.60
N GLY A 34 6.53 -19.49 23.96
CA GLY A 34 7.95 -19.22 23.78
C GLY A 34 8.35 -19.01 22.33
N ILE A 35 7.43 -18.58 21.47
CA ILE A 35 7.64 -18.30 20.04
C ILE A 35 7.68 -16.79 19.85
N ASP A 36 8.76 -16.26 19.27
CA ASP A 36 8.86 -14.85 18.90
C ASP A 36 8.11 -14.59 17.58
N MET A 37 7.69 -13.35 17.39
CA MET A 37 7.03 -12.91 16.17
C MET A 37 7.64 -11.61 15.63
N LEU A 38 7.75 -11.52 14.30
CA LEU A 38 7.96 -10.29 13.55
C LEU A 38 6.73 -10.04 12.67
N ASP A 39 6.15 -8.84 12.71
CA ASP A 39 5.24 -8.36 11.69
C ASP A 39 6.07 -7.67 10.59
N ALA A 40 6.04 -8.21 9.40
CA ALA A 40 6.97 -7.87 8.33
C ALA A 40 6.27 -7.62 6.98
N PRO A 41 5.21 -6.78 6.92
CA PRO A 41 4.52 -6.48 5.68
C PRO A 41 5.45 -5.87 4.63
N VAL A 42 5.06 -6.02 3.36
CA VAL A 42 5.87 -5.67 2.20
C VAL A 42 5.27 -4.57 1.35
N SER A 43 6.12 -3.88 0.60
CA SER A 43 5.74 -2.90 -0.41
C SER A 43 6.57 -3.06 -1.68
N GLY A 44 5.93 -2.85 -2.86
CA GLY A 44 6.58 -2.93 -4.17
C GLY A 44 5.73 -3.58 -5.23
N GLY A 45 4.67 -4.31 -4.83
CA GLY A 45 3.78 -5.02 -5.75
C GLY A 45 4.43 -6.22 -6.43
N GLU A 46 3.70 -6.82 -7.37
CA GLU A 46 4.14 -8.01 -8.10
C GLU A 46 5.48 -7.83 -8.82
N PRO A 47 5.78 -6.71 -9.53
CA PRO A 47 7.06 -6.55 -10.22
C PRO A 47 8.25 -6.66 -9.28
N LYS A 48 8.19 -5.99 -8.11
CA LYS A 48 9.28 -6.05 -7.11
C LYS A 48 9.35 -7.38 -6.36
N ALA A 49 8.26 -8.12 -6.30
CA ALA A 49 8.28 -9.48 -5.77
C ALA A 49 8.97 -10.46 -6.74
N ILE A 50 8.77 -10.28 -8.06
CA ILE A 50 9.39 -11.10 -9.10
C ILE A 50 10.92 -10.87 -9.14
N ASP A 51 11.36 -9.62 -9.05
CA ASP A 51 12.78 -9.27 -9.14
C ASP A 51 13.53 -9.32 -7.78
N GLY A 52 12.83 -9.65 -6.69
CA GLY A 52 13.42 -9.76 -5.36
C GLY A 52 13.79 -8.41 -4.73
N THR A 53 13.18 -7.30 -5.16
CA THR A 53 13.49 -5.94 -4.68
C THR A 53 12.39 -5.31 -3.83
N ILE A 54 11.50 -6.12 -3.25
CA ILE A 54 10.46 -5.62 -2.32
C ILE A 54 11.09 -4.93 -1.12
N SER A 55 10.36 -3.98 -0.54
CA SER A 55 10.71 -3.37 0.75
C SER A 55 9.95 -4.05 1.87
N VAL A 56 10.63 -4.46 2.94
CA VAL A 56 10.04 -5.10 4.12
C VAL A 56 10.09 -4.13 5.30
N MET A 57 8.96 -3.91 5.96
CA MET A 57 8.82 -3.04 7.13
C MET A 57 8.65 -3.92 8.36
N VAL A 58 9.63 -3.96 9.28
CA VAL A 58 9.67 -5.00 10.31
C VAL A 58 9.42 -4.43 11.70
N GLY A 59 8.40 -4.94 12.36
CA GLY A 59 8.13 -4.74 13.78
C GLY A 59 8.38 -6.01 14.61
N GLY A 60 8.78 -5.85 15.85
CA GLY A 60 9.04 -6.96 16.75
C GLY A 60 10.22 -6.70 17.70
N LYS A 61 10.83 -7.75 18.26
CA LYS A 61 12.06 -7.62 19.04
C LYS A 61 13.25 -7.33 18.13
N ARG A 62 14.08 -6.39 18.50
CA ARG A 62 15.26 -6.00 17.72
C ARG A 62 16.22 -7.19 17.53
N GLU A 63 16.46 -7.98 18.55
CA GLU A 63 17.35 -9.15 18.51
C GLU A 63 16.82 -10.21 17.54
N THR A 64 15.49 -10.38 17.47
CA THR A 64 14.85 -11.31 16.53
C THR A 64 15.00 -10.79 15.11
N PHE A 65 14.81 -9.48 14.87
CA PHE A 65 15.06 -8.89 13.56
C PHE A 65 16.50 -9.08 13.11
N ASP A 66 17.48 -8.73 13.94
CA ASP A 66 18.90 -8.84 13.61
C ASP A 66 19.28 -10.29 13.28
N LYS A 67 18.73 -11.27 14.01
CA LYS A 67 18.97 -12.70 13.77
C LYS A 67 18.45 -13.18 12.41
N TYR A 68 17.30 -12.64 11.93
CA TYR A 68 16.67 -13.09 10.69
C TYR A 68 16.82 -12.09 9.54
N TYR A 69 17.65 -11.05 9.70
CA TYR A 69 17.88 -10.02 8.69
C TYR A 69 18.31 -10.59 7.34
N GLU A 70 19.33 -11.46 7.34
CA GLU A 70 19.84 -12.09 6.12
C GLU A 70 18.78 -12.96 5.42
N LEU A 71 17.90 -13.63 6.20
CA LEU A 71 16.79 -14.38 5.63
C LEU A 71 15.82 -13.47 4.87
N LEU A 72 15.49 -12.31 5.45
CA LEU A 72 14.62 -11.31 4.79
C LEU A 72 15.29 -10.74 3.55
N MET A 73 16.58 -10.48 3.57
CA MET A 73 17.34 -9.93 2.43
C MET A 73 17.48 -10.90 1.26
N ASN A 74 17.23 -12.21 1.45
CA ASN A 74 17.19 -13.17 0.33
C ASN A 74 16.01 -12.94 -0.63
N MET A 75 14.96 -12.21 -0.20
CA MET A 75 13.77 -11.95 -1.00
C MET A 75 13.46 -10.45 -1.17
N ALA A 76 14.24 -9.58 -0.56
CA ALA A 76 13.96 -8.16 -0.45
C ALA A 76 15.15 -7.30 -0.87
N GLY A 77 14.87 -6.15 -1.49
CA GLY A 77 15.87 -5.12 -1.73
C GLY A 77 16.18 -4.30 -0.47
N SER A 78 15.27 -4.30 0.51
CA SER A 78 15.47 -3.65 1.81
C SER A 78 14.59 -4.26 2.88
N ALA A 79 15.13 -4.38 4.11
CA ALA A 79 14.37 -4.73 5.31
C ALA A 79 14.70 -3.71 6.40
N VAL A 80 13.70 -2.98 6.88
CA VAL A 80 13.88 -1.89 7.84
C VAL A 80 13.14 -2.22 9.13
N TYR A 81 13.90 -2.23 10.24
CA TYR A 81 13.31 -2.31 11.57
C TYR A 81 12.66 -0.97 11.94
N VAL A 82 11.36 -0.99 12.19
CA VAL A 82 10.56 0.22 12.44
C VAL A 82 10.05 0.33 13.89
N GLY A 83 10.27 -0.67 14.73
CA GLY A 83 9.89 -0.61 16.14
C GLY A 83 9.36 -1.93 16.71
N PRO A 84 8.68 -1.89 17.86
CA PRO A 84 8.11 -3.09 18.48
C PRO A 84 7.01 -3.71 17.61
N ILE A 85 6.49 -4.88 18.05
CA ILE A 85 5.45 -5.62 17.34
C ILE A 85 4.24 -4.73 17.00
N GLY A 86 3.75 -4.84 15.76
CA GLY A 86 2.71 -4.01 15.16
C GLY A 86 3.25 -2.79 14.42
N SER A 87 4.52 -2.37 14.65
CA SER A 87 5.10 -1.21 13.98
C SER A 87 5.32 -1.43 12.47
N GLY A 88 5.60 -2.66 12.05
CA GLY A 88 5.68 -3.01 10.63
C GLY A 88 4.36 -2.75 9.91
N ASN A 89 3.24 -3.23 10.49
CA ASN A 89 1.92 -2.97 9.95
C ASN A 89 1.54 -1.47 10.02
N VAL A 90 1.88 -0.74 11.08
CA VAL A 90 1.69 0.73 11.12
C VAL A 90 2.44 1.41 9.96
N ALA A 91 3.70 1.05 9.73
CA ALA A 91 4.47 1.61 8.61
C ALA A 91 3.84 1.25 7.25
N LYS A 92 3.32 0.03 7.10
CA LYS A 92 2.59 -0.39 5.90
C LYS A 92 1.31 0.43 5.70
N LEU A 93 0.52 0.67 6.75
CA LEU A 93 -0.69 1.47 6.66
C LEU A 93 -0.37 2.93 6.28
N ALA A 94 0.69 3.52 6.84
CA ALA A 94 1.17 4.85 6.44
C ALA A 94 1.56 4.89 4.95
N ASN A 95 2.27 3.87 4.46
CA ASN A 95 2.57 3.72 3.04
C ASN A 95 1.28 3.68 2.19
N GLN A 96 0.28 2.88 2.59
CA GLN A 96 -0.96 2.72 1.82
C GLN A 96 -1.79 4.01 1.79
N ILE A 97 -1.83 4.78 2.87
CA ILE A 97 -2.44 6.12 2.89
C ILE A 97 -1.76 7.02 1.84
N ILE A 98 -0.43 7.12 1.86
CA ILE A 98 0.32 7.97 0.95
C ILE A 98 0.10 7.54 -0.51
N VAL A 99 0.13 6.24 -0.79
CA VAL A 99 -0.12 5.71 -2.14
C VAL A 99 -1.53 6.06 -2.61
N ALA A 100 -2.57 5.85 -1.80
CA ALA A 100 -3.95 6.13 -2.17
C ALA A 100 -4.18 7.62 -2.43
N VAL A 101 -3.74 8.49 -1.51
CA VAL A 101 -3.89 9.95 -1.63
C VAL A 101 -3.12 10.46 -2.85
N ASN A 102 -1.94 9.92 -3.12
CA ASN A 102 -1.15 10.29 -4.29
C ASN A 102 -1.86 9.89 -5.59
N ILE A 103 -2.45 8.70 -5.68
CA ILE A 103 -3.24 8.28 -6.86
C ILE A 103 -4.45 9.20 -7.06
N ALA A 104 -5.15 9.58 -6.00
CA ALA A 104 -6.27 10.48 -6.08
C ALA A 104 -5.84 11.88 -6.56
N ALA A 105 -4.76 12.43 -6.01
CA ALA A 105 -4.21 13.71 -6.42
C ALA A 105 -3.79 13.70 -7.91
N VAL A 106 -3.14 12.63 -8.38
CA VAL A 106 -2.79 12.45 -9.80
C VAL A 106 -4.06 12.39 -10.66
N SER A 107 -5.07 11.64 -10.22
CA SER A 107 -6.34 11.51 -10.95
C SER A 107 -7.05 12.87 -11.10
N GLU A 108 -7.11 13.62 -10.01
CA GLU A 108 -7.75 14.94 -9.99
C GLU A 108 -6.97 15.95 -10.88
N ALA A 109 -5.64 15.95 -10.80
CA ALA A 109 -4.79 16.84 -11.60
C ALA A 109 -4.90 16.54 -13.11
N LEU A 110 -4.88 15.27 -13.52
CA LEU A 110 -5.04 14.90 -14.93
C LEU A 110 -6.46 15.18 -15.44
N THR A 111 -7.47 14.99 -14.59
CA THR A 111 -8.86 15.35 -14.90
C THR A 111 -8.98 16.87 -15.13
N LEU A 112 -8.36 17.69 -14.28
CA LEU A 112 -8.33 19.14 -14.45
C LEU A 112 -7.65 19.52 -15.78
N ALA A 113 -6.48 18.94 -16.07
CA ALA A 113 -5.74 19.22 -17.31
C ALA A 113 -6.59 18.92 -18.54
N THR A 114 -7.19 17.73 -18.60
CA THR A 114 -8.05 17.30 -19.70
C THR A 114 -9.28 18.20 -19.84
N LYS A 115 -9.94 18.54 -18.72
CA LYS A 115 -11.12 19.42 -18.73
C LYS A 115 -10.80 20.84 -19.20
N ALA A 116 -9.58 21.31 -18.92
CA ALA A 116 -9.07 22.59 -19.39
C ALA A 116 -8.62 22.59 -20.86
N GLY A 117 -8.71 21.45 -21.57
CA GLY A 117 -8.27 21.31 -22.95
C GLY A 117 -6.75 21.18 -23.11
N THR A 118 -6.05 20.81 -22.04
CA THR A 118 -4.59 20.57 -22.07
C THR A 118 -4.32 19.07 -22.16
N ASP A 119 -3.38 18.67 -23.01
CA ASP A 119 -2.96 17.28 -23.15
C ASP A 119 -2.40 16.75 -21.80
N PRO A 120 -3.01 15.75 -21.16
CA PRO A 120 -2.58 15.22 -19.88
C PRO A 120 -1.17 14.60 -19.95
N GLU A 121 -0.73 14.09 -21.10
CA GLU A 121 0.64 13.59 -21.29
C GLU A 121 1.66 14.70 -21.17
N LEU A 122 1.41 15.87 -21.78
CA LEU A 122 2.33 17.01 -21.70
C LEU A 122 2.38 17.57 -20.27
N VAL A 123 1.23 17.59 -19.57
CA VAL A 123 1.20 17.98 -18.15
C VAL A 123 2.01 17.02 -17.31
N TYR A 124 1.80 15.70 -17.46
CA TYR A 124 2.60 14.68 -16.78
C TYR A 124 4.10 14.89 -17.00
N GLN A 125 4.54 15.08 -18.25
CA GLN A 125 5.96 15.30 -18.56
C GLN A 125 6.50 16.58 -17.90
N ALA A 126 5.70 17.64 -17.85
CA ALA A 126 6.11 18.93 -17.27
C ALA A 126 6.32 18.88 -15.75
N ILE A 127 5.47 18.09 -15.04
CA ILE A 127 5.47 18.11 -13.56
C ILE A 127 6.27 16.99 -12.91
N ARG A 128 6.56 15.88 -13.64
CA ARG A 128 7.17 14.69 -13.05
C ARG A 128 8.58 14.92 -12.49
N GLY A 129 9.32 15.91 -13.00
CA GLY A 129 10.67 16.25 -12.53
C GLY A 129 10.68 17.25 -11.36
N GLY A 130 9.54 17.78 -10.96
CA GLY A 130 9.39 18.75 -9.87
C GLY A 130 8.91 18.12 -8.56
N LEU A 131 8.47 18.97 -7.62
CA LEU A 131 7.96 18.54 -6.31
C LEU A 131 6.69 17.66 -6.39
N ALA A 132 5.92 17.76 -7.48
CA ALA A 132 4.77 16.91 -7.73
C ALA A 132 5.16 15.51 -8.20
N GLY A 133 6.42 15.28 -8.58
CA GLY A 133 6.94 14.00 -9.02
C GLY A 133 6.90 12.95 -7.91
N SER A 134 6.54 11.72 -8.27
CA SER A 134 6.55 10.59 -7.34
C SER A 134 6.58 9.27 -8.11
N THR A 135 7.04 8.20 -7.45
CA THR A 135 6.94 6.84 -8.00
C THR A 135 5.50 6.48 -8.36
N VAL A 136 4.53 6.97 -7.60
CA VAL A 136 3.10 6.74 -7.86
C VAL A 136 2.67 7.48 -9.14
N LEU A 137 3.04 8.75 -9.30
CA LEU A 137 2.77 9.50 -10.52
C LEU A 137 3.33 8.76 -11.76
N ASP A 138 4.60 8.37 -11.71
CA ASP A 138 5.26 7.69 -12.83
C ASP A 138 4.66 6.32 -13.15
N ALA A 139 4.21 5.59 -12.13
CA ALA A 139 3.60 4.28 -12.33
C ALA A 139 2.14 4.35 -12.80
N LYS A 140 1.36 5.35 -12.33
CA LYS A 140 -0.09 5.34 -12.48
C LYS A 140 -0.63 6.30 -13.54
N ALA A 141 0.01 7.46 -13.76
CA ALA A 141 -0.43 8.39 -14.79
C ALA A 141 -0.46 7.76 -16.21
N PRO A 142 0.57 7.01 -16.65
CA PRO A 142 0.49 6.32 -17.93
C PRO A 142 -0.67 5.31 -18.00
N MET A 143 -0.92 4.55 -16.92
CA MET A 143 -2.04 3.59 -16.87
C MET A 143 -3.38 4.27 -17.05
N MET A 144 -3.59 5.43 -16.40
CA MET A 144 -4.80 6.24 -16.51
C MET A 144 -5.00 6.73 -17.95
N MET A 145 -3.95 7.33 -18.54
CA MET A 145 -4.01 7.89 -19.89
C MET A 145 -4.12 6.83 -20.99
N ASP A 146 -3.56 5.62 -20.76
CA ASP A 146 -3.68 4.47 -21.69
C ASP A 146 -4.95 3.66 -21.48
N ARG A 147 -5.78 4.01 -20.49
CA ARG A 147 -6.98 3.25 -20.11
C ARG A 147 -6.65 1.79 -19.75
N ASN A 148 -5.45 1.55 -19.23
CA ASN A 148 -4.97 0.22 -18.84
C ASN A 148 -5.15 0.01 -17.33
N PHE A 149 -6.28 -0.55 -16.93
CA PHE A 149 -6.61 -0.84 -15.54
C PHE A 149 -6.39 -2.31 -15.17
N LYS A 150 -5.50 -3.02 -15.91
CA LYS A 150 -5.07 -4.36 -15.54
C LYS A 150 -4.41 -4.31 -14.15
N PRO A 151 -4.88 -5.13 -13.18
CA PRO A 151 -4.49 -4.96 -11.79
C PRO A 151 -3.03 -5.36 -11.53
N GLY A 152 -2.23 -4.39 -11.06
CA GLY A 152 -1.03 -4.63 -10.26
C GLY A 152 -1.38 -4.64 -8.77
N PHE A 153 -2.35 -3.79 -8.36
CA PHE A 153 -2.94 -3.80 -7.03
C PHE A 153 -4.42 -3.36 -7.10
N ARG A 154 -5.32 -4.29 -6.75
CA ARG A 154 -6.77 -4.10 -6.92
C ARG A 154 -7.35 -3.11 -5.93
N ILE A 155 -8.42 -2.39 -6.34
CA ILE A 155 -9.19 -1.49 -5.48
C ILE A 155 -9.63 -2.20 -4.18
N GLU A 156 -10.23 -3.40 -4.26
CA GLU A 156 -10.71 -4.14 -3.08
C GLU A 156 -9.62 -4.40 -2.04
N LEU A 157 -8.38 -4.66 -2.48
CA LEU A 157 -7.24 -4.87 -1.58
C LEU A 157 -6.77 -3.57 -0.95
N HIS A 158 -6.81 -2.47 -1.71
CA HIS A 158 -6.48 -1.16 -1.17
C HIS A 158 -7.53 -0.67 -0.17
N MET A 159 -8.82 -0.91 -0.45
CA MET A 159 -9.90 -0.64 0.50
C MET A 159 -9.70 -1.39 1.82
N LYS A 160 -9.30 -2.67 1.76
CA LYS A 160 -8.95 -3.44 2.97
C LYS A 160 -7.84 -2.75 3.78
N ASP A 161 -6.78 -2.30 3.11
CA ASP A 161 -5.65 -1.64 3.78
C ASP A 161 -6.06 -0.29 4.38
N LEU A 162 -6.86 0.52 3.66
CA LEU A 162 -7.36 1.80 4.17
C LEU A 162 -8.34 1.61 5.34
N ASN A 163 -9.17 0.55 5.31
CA ASN A 163 -10.02 0.21 6.45
C ASN A 163 -9.18 -0.12 7.70
N ASN A 164 -8.13 -0.92 7.55
CA ASN A 164 -7.19 -1.20 8.63
C ASN A 164 -6.52 0.10 9.15
N ALA A 165 -6.20 1.05 8.23
CA ALA A 165 -5.64 2.34 8.61
C ALA A 165 -6.63 3.19 9.42
N LEU A 166 -7.90 3.25 9.01
CA LEU A 166 -8.95 3.96 9.75
C LEU A 166 -9.18 3.35 11.13
N ASN A 167 -9.25 2.02 11.22
CA ASN A 167 -9.39 1.32 12.51
C ASN A 167 -8.21 1.60 13.44
N ALA A 168 -6.99 1.46 12.93
CA ALA A 168 -5.77 1.76 13.71
C ALA A 168 -5.72 3.24 14.13
N GLY A 169 -6.11 4.17 13.24
CA GLY A 169 -6.20 5.59 13.54
C GLY A 169 -7.19 5.88 14.68
N HIS A 170 -8.40 5.32 14.59
CA HIS A 170 -9.42 5.49 15.63
C HIS A 170 -8.98 4.91 16.98
N ALA A 171 -8.28 3.77 16.99
CA ALA A 171 -7.78 3.16 18.21
C ALA A 171 -6.77 4.03 18.97
N VAL A 172 -6.09 4.96 18.27
CA VAL A 172 -5.10 5.88 18.87
C VAL A 172 -5.54 7.35 18.80
N ASN A 173 -6.80 7.63 18.46
CA ASN A 173 -7.39 8.96 18.30
C ASN A 173 -6.65 9.83 17.23
N ALA A 174 -6.11 9.22 16.18
CA ALA A 174 -5.57 9.93 15.02
C ALA A 174 -6.68 10.13 13.97
N ALA A 175 -6.98 11.38 13.61
CA ALA A 175 -7.93 11.70 12.55
C ALA A 175 -7.29 11.48 11.17
N LEU A 176 -7.98 10.74 10.28
CA LEU A 176 -7.52 10.41 8.92
C LEU A 176 -8.56 10.86 7.86
N PRO A 177 -8.84 12.16 7.73
CA PRO A 177 -9.94 12.65 6.88
C PRO A 177 -9.75 12.31 5.39
N LEU A 178 -8.52 12.44 4.83
CA LEU A 178 -8.26 12.10 3.44
C LEU A 178 -8.44 10.60 3.17
N THR A 179 -8.06 9.75 4.12
CA THR A 179 -8.24 8.31 4.02
C THR A 179 -9.73 7.93 4.04
N ALA A 180 -10.52 8.58 4.89
CA ALA A 180 -11.96 8.35 4.98
C ALA A 180 -12.66 8.77 3.66
N GLU A 181 -12.34 9.92 3.11
CA GLU A 181 -12.89 10.38 1.83
C GLU A 181 -12.53 9.42 0.68
N LEU A 182 -11.28 8.95 0.64
CA LEU A 182 -10.86 7.98 -0.37
C LEU A 182 -11.55 6.62 -0.25
N MET A 183 -11.88 6.18 0.96
CA MET A 183 -12.70 4.99 1.16
C MET A 183 -14.07 5.13 0.49
N GLU A 184 -14.73 6.30 0.60
CA GLU A 184 -16.01 6.56 -0.05
C GLU A 184 -15.89 6.64 -1.58
N ILE A 185 -14.81 7.23 -2.10
CA ILE A 185 -14.50 7.24 -3.53
C ILE A 185 -14.34 5.81 -4.06
N MET A 186 -13.53 4.98 -3.37
CA MET A 186 -13.34 3.58 -3.76
C MET A 186 -14.63 2.75 -3.58
N GLN A 187 -15.47 3.06 -2.59
CA GLN A 187 -16.77 2.42 -2.41
C GLN A 187 -17.71 2.72 -3.58
N SER A 188 -17.69 3.96 -4.11
CA SER A 188 -18.42 4.33 -5.33
C SER A 188 -17.94 3.51 -6.53
N LEU A 189 -16.62 3.38 -6.71
CA LEU A 189 -16.05 2.58 -7.80
C LEU A 189 -16.38 1.09 -7.66
N LYS A 190 -16.45 0.56 -6.44
CA LYS A 190 -16.89 -0.81 -6.19
C LYS A 190 -18.36 -0.99 -6.59
N ALA A 191 -19.24 -0.01 -6.30
CA ALA A 191 -20.63 -0.03 -6.74
C ALA A 191 -20.77 0.02 -8.28
N ASP A 192 -19.80 0.67 -8.96
CA ASP A 192 -19.71 0.70 -10.42
C ASP A 192 -19.03 -0.58 -11.01
N GLY A 193 -18.67 -1.59 -10.19
CA GLY A 193 -18.09 -2.87 -10.63
C GLY A 193 -16.58 -2.85 -10.89
N CYS A 194 -15.87 -1.82 -10.41
CA CYS A 194 -14.44 -1.63 -10.65
C CYS A 194 -13.53 -2.24 -9.56
N GLU A 195 -14.05 -3.00 -8.60
CA GLU A 195 -13.30 -3.50 -7.43
C GLU A 195 -12.12 -4.42 -7.79
N LYS A 196 -12.18 -5.06 -8.95
CA LYS A 196 -11.12 -5.95 -9.46
C LYS A 196 -10.07 -5.24 -10.32
N GLU A 197 -10.31 -3.99 -10.67
CA GLU A 197 -9.35 -3.20 -11.45
C GLU A 197 -8.18 -2.71 -10.60
N ASP A 198 -7.11 -2.27 -11.29
CA ASP A 198 -6.00 -1.58 -10.63
C ASP A 198 -6.49 -0.29 -9.95
N HIS A 199 -5.90 0.04 -8.82
CA HIS A 199 -6.27 1.24 -8.07
C HIS A 199 -6.02 2.56 -8.83
N SER A 200 -5.31 2.54 -9.97
CA SER A 200 -5.28 3.68 -10.90
C SER A 200 -6.65 4.02 -11.48
N SER A 201 -7.62 3.08 -11.45
CA SER A 201 -9.00 3.33 -11.86
C SER A 201 -9.76 4.32 -10.94
N ILE A 202 -9.15 4.80 -9.84
CA ILE A 202 -9.64 5.96 -9.07
C ILE A 202 -9.90 7.16 -10.00
N VAL A 203 -9.15 7.32 -11.08
CA VAL A 203 -9.39 8.37 -12.08
C VAL A 203 -10.82 8.36 -12.62
N LYS A 204 -11.46 7.19 -12.77
CA LYS A 204 -12.84 7.06 -13.28
C LYS A 204 -13.88 7.80 -12.43
N TYR A 205 -13.66 7.88 -11.12
CA TYR A 205 -14.52 8.65 -10.23
C TYR A 205 -14.46 10.14 -10.59
N TYR A 206 -13.27 10.71 -10.73
CA TYR A 206 -13.07 12.13 -11.08
C TYR A 206 -13.56 12.43 -12.49
N GLU A 207 -13.35 11.52 -13.44
CA GLU A 207 -13.89 11.60 -14.79
C GLU A 207 -15.43 11.68 -14.79
N LYS A 208 -16.07 10.79 -14.02
CA LYS A 208 -17.53 10.71 -13.91
C LYS A 208 -18.14 12.01 -13.39
N ILE A 209 -17.62 12.56 -12.29
CA ILE A 209 -18.12 13.79 -11.69
C ILE A 209 -17.78 15.05 -12.51
N SER A 210 -16.72 14.98 -13.33
CA SER A 210 -16.27 16.09 -14.18
C SER A 210 -16.76 15.98 -15.63
N ASN A 211 -17.41 14.88 -15.99
CA ASN A 211 -17.85 14.58 -17.36
C ASN A 211 -16.72 14.77 -18.39
N VAL A 212 -15.64 14.04 -18.22
CA VAL A 212 -14.44 14.06 -19.09
C VAL A 212 -13.74 12.69 -19.02
N PHE A 213 -12.93 12.34 -20.03
CA PHE A 213 -12.11 11.14 -20.03
C PHE A 213 -10.63 11.51 -20.12
N VAL A 214 -9.83 11.00 -19.19
CA VAL A 214 -8.37 11.21 -19.17
C VAL A 214 -7.72 10.18 -20.09
N GLU A 215 -7.35 10.61 -21.28
CA GLU A 215 -6.63 9.79 -22.24
C GLU A 215 -5.62 10.65 -23.02
N ARG A 216 -4.50 10.07 -23.43
CA ARG A 216 -3.54 10.75 -24.27
C ARG A 216 -3.94 10.63 -25.74
N GLU A 217 -3.60 11.65 -26.55
CA GLU A 217 -3.74 11.54 -27.99
C GLU A 217 -2.87 10.40 -28.53
N ARG A 218 -3.49 9.47 -29.22
CA ARG A 218 -2.77 8.43 -29.95
C ARG A 218 -2.20 9.05 -31.22
N LYS A 219 -0.90 9.27 -31.25
CA LYS A 219 -0.18 9.69 -32.46
C LYS A 219 -0.07 8.54 -33.46
#